data_676d0b397ba98d9ba60f3a756d3eb82a
#
_entry.id   676d0b397ba98d9ba60f3a756d3eb82a
#
_cell.length_a   1.000
_cell.length_b   1.000
_cell.length_c   1.000
_cell.angle_alpha   90.00
_cell.angle_beta   90.00
_cell.angle_gamma   90.00
#
_symmetry.space_group_name_H-M   'P 1'
#
loop_
_entity.id
_entity.type
_entity.pdbx_description
1 polymer ?
#
loop_
_entity_poly.entity_id
_entity_poly.type
_entity_poly.pdbx_seq_one_letter_code
_entity_poly.pdbx_strand_id
1 'polypeptide(L)'
;QKYDTKNVNIEQIAKNLNGMRPEAAVNILIALDDQDVIDVLRKVEEIAAAEGTASMGSYWLSLMPADRVAQINRKSINKRYYFE
;
A
#
# COMPACT_ATOMS: atom_id res chain seq x y z
N GLN A 1 -5.96 19.33 -10.54
CA GLN A 1 -4.53 19.20 -10.36
C GLN A 1 -4.13 17.75 -10.43
N LYS A 2 -3.13 17.47 -11.23
CA LYS A 2 -2.65 16.10 -11.41
C LYS A 2 -2.25 15.47 -10.07
N TYR A 3 -1.55 16.25 -9.27
CA TYR A 3 -1.05 15.76 -8.01
C TYR A 3 -2.19 15.38 -7.08
N ASP A 4 -3.16 16.26 -6.97
CA ASP A 4 -4.31 16.02 -6.09
C ASP A 4 -5.14 14.84 -6.59
N THR A 5 -5.27 14.72 -7.91
CA THR A 5 -6.01 13.62 -8.51
C THR A 5 -5.36 12.28 -8.18
N LYS A 6 -4.04 12.21 -8.26
CA LYS A 6 -3.33 10.97 -7.92
C LYS A 6 -3.55 10.59 -6.47
N ASN A 7 -3.48 11.55 -5.56
CA ASN A 7 -3.71 11.30 -4.15
C ASN A 7 -5.12 10.77 -3.90
N VAL A 8 -6.11 11.37 -4.53
CA VAL A 8 -7.49 10.94 -4.38
C VAL A 8 -7.66 9.51 -4.88
N ASN A 9 -7.03 9.19 -6.02
CA ASN A 9 -7.13 7.85 -6.58
C ASN A 9 -6.47 6.82 -5.69
N ILE A 10 -5.32 7.14 -5.12
CA ILE A 10 -4.64 6.22 -4.20
C ILE A 10 -5.48 5.99 -2.96
N GLU A 11 -6.09 7.04 -2.45
CA GLU A 11 -6.97 6.91 -1.28
C GLU A 11 -8.16 6.03 -1.59
N GLN A 12 -8.76 6.21 -2.78
CA GLN A 12 -9.88 5.39 -3.18
C GLN A 12 -9.50 3.92 -3.29
N ILE A 13 -8.34 3.64 -3.87
CA ILE A 13 -7.86 2.27 -3.97
C ILE A 13 -7.64 1.68 -2.58
N ALA A 14 -7.03 2.45 -1.68
CA ALA A 14 -6.78 1.97 -0.32
C ALA A 14 -8.09 1.62 0.39
N LYS A 15 -9.10 2.46 0.24
CA LYS A 15 -10.40 2.20 0.85
C LYS A 15 -11.06 0.97 0.25
N ASN A 16 -10.95 0.80 -1.07
CA ASN A 16 -11.52 -0.38 -1.72
C ASN A 16 -10.86 -1.65 -1.22
N LEU A 17 -9.54 -1.64 -1.09
CA LEU A 17 -8.82 -2.81 -0.61
C LEU A 17 -9.20 -3.16 0.82
N ASN A 18 -9.40 -2.14 1.66
CA ASN A 18 -9.82 -2.37 3.04
C ASN A 18 -11.18 -3.07 3.12
N GLY A 19 -12.02 -2.88 2.13
CA GLY A 19 -13.35 -3.49 2.10
C GLY A 19 -13.39 -4.86 1.48
N MET A 20 -12.26 -5.36 0.99
CA MET A 20 -12.19 -6.65 0.31
C MET A 20 -11.70 -7.74 1.25
N ARG A 21 -11.95 -9.00 0.87
CA ARG A 21 -11.28 -10.10 1.52
C ARG A 21 -9.79 -9.99 1.32
N PRO A 22 -8.97 -10.42 2.28
CA PRO A 22 -7.52 -10.29 2.16
C PRO A 22 -6.95 -10.91 0.89
N GLU A 23 -7.45 -12.08 0.48
CA GLU A 23 -6.94 -12.73 -0.72
C GLU A 23 -7.19 -11.90 -1.96
N ALA A 24 -8.36 -11.28 -2.05
CA ALA A 24 -8.69 -10.43 -3.20
C ALA A 24 -7.82 -9.18 -3.21
N ALA A 25 -7.63 -8.56 -2.05
CA ALA A 25 -6.78 -7.38 -1.94
C ALA A 25 -5.34 -7.71 -2.35
N VAL A 26 -4.82 -8.84 -1.89
CA VAL A 26 -3.45 -9.26 -2.22
C VAL A 26 -3.30 -9.51 -3.71
N ASN A 27 -4.28 -10.12 -4.35
CA ASN A 27 -4.21 -10.35 -5.79
C ASN A 27 -4.09 -9.05 -6.55
N ILE A 28 -4.80 -8.02 -6.11
CA ILE A 28 -4.71 -6.71 -6.74
C ILE A 28 -3.34 -6.10 -6.49
N LEU A 29 -2.84 -6.17 -5.27
CA LEU A 29 -1.52 -5.63 -4.94
C LEU A 29 -0.42 -6.30 -5.76
N ILE A 30 -0.50 -7.61 -5.95
CA ILE A 30 0.49 -8.34 -6.74
C ILE A 30 0.50 -7.84 -8.20
N ALA A 31 -0.64 -7.42 -8.71
CA ALA A 31 -0.74 -6.95 -10.08
C ALA A 31 -0.26 -5.51 -10.27
N LEU A 32 -0.07 -4.77 -9.18
CA LEU A 32 0.39 -3.38 -9.26
C LEU A 32 1.92 -3.31 -9.30
N ASP A 33 2.43 -2.18 -9.82
CA ASP A 33 3.85 -1.89 -9.75
C ASP A 33 4.28 -1.68 -8.29
N ASP A 34 5.56 -1.91 -8.03
CA ASP A 34 6.09 -1.74 -6.67
C ASP A 34 5.81 -0.35 -6.11
N GLN A 35 5.97 0.69 -6.94
CA GLN A 35 5.74 2.05 -6.46
C GLN A 35 4.28 2.27 -6.09
N ASP A 36 3.38 1.73 -6.88
CA ASP A 36 1.95 1.85 -6.58
C ASP A 36 1.60 1.10 -5.30
N VAL A 37 2.20 -0.08 -5.10
CA VAL A 37 1.99 -0.83 -3.86
C VAL A 37 2.46 -0.02 -2.66
N ILE A 38 3.63 0.61 -2.77
CA ILE A 38 4.17 1.42 -1.68
C ILE A 38 3.21 2.57 -1.36
N ASP A 39 2.76 3.27 -2.39
CA ASP A 39 1.88 4.41 -2.20
C ASP A 39 0.55 4.00 -1.56
N VAL A 40 -0.01 2.89 -2.02
CA VAL A 40 -1.27 2.38 -1.48
C VAL A 40 -1.10 1.94 -0.03
N LEU A 41 -0.02 1.20 0.26
CA LEU A 41 0.21 0.74 1.63
C LEU A 41 0.41 1.90 2.60
N ARG A 42 1.11 2.94 2.16
CA ARG A 42 1.28 4.14 3.00
C ARG A 42 -0.06 4.79 3.28
N LYS A 43 -0.91 4.85 2.28
CA LYS A 43 -2.23 5.44 2.46
C LYS A 43 -3.08 4.59 3.41
N VAL A 44 -2.99 3.27 3.30
CA VAL A 44 -3.69 2.37 4.21
C VAL A 44 -3.24 2.62 5.65
N GLU A 45 -1.94 2.82 5.86
CA GLU A 45 -1.41 3.13 7.18
C GLU A 45 -1.95 4.46 7.71
N GLU A 46 -1.99 5.48 6.84
CA GLU A 46 -2.51 6.79 7.23
C GLU A 46 -3.97 6.72 7.64
N ILE A 47 -4.76 5.99 6.87
CA ILE A 47 -6.18 5.84 7.16
C ILE A 47 -6.37 5.13 8.49
N ALA A 48 -5.63 4.05 8.72
CA ALA A 48 -5.73 3.30 9.97
C ALA A 48 -5.35 4.17 11.16
N ALA A 49 -4.29 4.96 11.02
CA ALA A 49 -3.85 5.85 12.10
C ALA A 49 -4.91 6.90 12.40
N ALA A 50 -5.53 7.46 11.36
CA ALA A 50 -6.56 8.47 11.55
C ALA A 50 -7.80 7.90 12.22
N GLU A 51 -8.11 6.63 11.97
CA GLU A 51 -9.28 5.98 12.53
C GLU A 51 -9.00 5.29 13.86
N GLY A 52 -7.73 5.24 14.26
CA GLY A 52 -7.35 4.56 15.49
C GLY A 52 -7.46 3.06 15.42
N THR A 53 -7.30 2.50 14.22
CA THR A 53 -7.41 1.05 14.01
C THR A 53 -6.08 0.49 13.54
N ALA A 54 -5.96 -0.83 13.54
CA ALA A 54 -4.77 -1.49 13.03
C ALA A 54 -4.81 -1.53 11.50
N SER A 55 -3.64 -1.33 10.89
CA SER A 55 -3.52 -1.40 9.44
C SER A 55 -3.57 -2.83 8.96
N MET A 56 -4.16 -3.05 7.78
CA MET A 56 -4.16 -4.36 7.14
C MET A 56 -2.88 -4.64 6.35
N GLY A 57 -2.00 -3.63 6.25
CA GLY A 57 -0.83 -3.74 5.40
C GLY A 57 0.06 -4.93 5.72
N SER A 58 0.38 -5.12 7.00
CA SER A 58 1.24 -6.23 7.41
C SER A 58 0.63 -7.58 7.06
N TYR A 59 -0.68 -7.71 7.26
CA TYR A 59 -1.35 -8.95 6.95
C TYR A 59 -1.31 -9.26 5.47
N TRP A 60 -1.58 -8.24 4.64
CA TRP A 60 -1.52 -8.42 3.19
C TRP A 60 -0.11 -8.82 2.75
N LEU A 61 0.91 -8.17 3.32
CA LEU A 61 2.30 -8.51 2.98
C LEU A 61 2.62 -9.95 3.34
N SER A 62 2.04 -10.47 4.44
CA SER A 62 2.29 -11.84 4.84
C SER A 62 1.72 -12.86 3.85
N LEU A 63 0.79 -12.43 3.02
CA LEU A 63 0.16 -13.30 2.02
C LEU A 63 0.80 -13.17 0.64
N MET A 64 1.76 -12.27 0.46
CA MET A 64 2.43 -12.05 -0.81
C MET A 64 3.71 -12.88 -0.88
N PRO A 65 4.21 -13.15 -2.11
CA PRO A 65 5.49 -13.86 -2.24
C PRO A 65 6.61 -13.10 -1.53
N ALA A 66 7.44 -13.82 -0.81
CA ALA A 66 8.47 -13.19 0.01
C ALA A 66 9.46 -12.36 -0.80
N ASP A 67 9.83 -12.83 -1.98
CA ASP A 67 10.76 -12.08 -2.81
C ASP A 67 10.16 -10.76 -3.29
N ARG A 68 8.86 -10.73 -3.55
CA ARG A 68 8.19 -9.49 -3.95
C ARG A 68 8.13 -8.52 -2.78
N VAL A 69 7.85 -9.03 -1.57
CA VAL A 69 7.83 -8.20 -0.37
C VAL A 69 9.20 -7.59 -0.14
N ALA A 70 10.26 -8.38 -0.33
CA ALA A 70 11.62 -7.88 -0.16
C ALA A 70 11.91 -6.75 -1.15
N GLN A 71 11.48 -6.87 -2.40
CA GLN A 71 11.66 -5.82 -3.39
C GLN A 71 10.93 -4.54 -3.01
N ILE A 72 9.69 -4.69 -2.55
CA ILE A 72 8.88 -3.55 -2.15
C ILE A 72 9.52 -2.85 -0.96
N ASN A 73 9.98 -3.61 0.01
CA ASN A 73 10.61 -3.04 1.20
C ASN A 73 11.90 -2.29 0.83
N ARG A 74 12.71 -2.84 -0.07
CA ARG A 74 13.94 -2.16 -0.49
C ARG A 74 13.64 -0.83 -1.15
N LYS A 75 12.64 -0.80 -2.02
CA LYS A 75 12.25 0.45 -2.67
C LYS A 75 11.70 1.45 -1.69
N SER A 76 10.94 0.99 -0.71
CA SER A 76 10.37 1.87 0.30
C SER A 76 11.48 2.49 1.15
N ILE A 77 12.49 1.71 1.52
CA ILE A 77 13.62 2.21 2.28
C ILE A 77 14.40 3.23 1.47
N ASN A 78 14.69 2.91 0.21
CA ASN A 78 15.43 3.82 -0.65
C ASN A 78 14.70 5.14 -0.86
N LYS A 79 13.42 5.08 -1.06
CA LYS A 79 12.62 6.29 -1.25
C LYS A 79 12.63 7.15 0.00
N ARG A 80 12.48 6.52 1.16
CA ARG A 80 12.52 7.24 2.42
C ARG A 80 13.87 7.92 2.61
N TYR A 81 14.93 7.21 2.26
CA TYR A 81 16.28 7.72 2.39
C TYR A 81 16.48 8.96 1.52
N TYR A 82 15.94 8.91 0.31
CA TYR A 82 16.07 10.02 -0.62
C TYR A 82 15.36 11.28 -0.15
N PHE A 83 14.29 11.12 0.58
CA PHE A 83 13.46 12.26 0.97
C PHE A 83 13.81 12.80 2.34
N GLU A 84 14.84 12.28 2.93
CA GLU A 84 15.39 12.89 4.10
C GLU A 84 16.50 13.82 3.74
#